data_c8b1c4d1158c02b85ba58aaa87616708
#
_entry.id   c8b1c4d1158c02b85ba58aaa87616708
#
_cell.length_a   1.000
_cell.length_b   1.000
_cell.length_c   1.000
_cell.angle_alpha   90.00
_cell.angle_beta   90.00
_cell.angle_gamma   90.00
#
_symmetry.space_group_name_H-M   'P 1'
#
loop_
_entity.id
_entity.type
_entity.pdbx_description
1 polymer ?
#
loop_
_entity_poly.entity_id
_entity_poly.type
_entity_poly.pdbx_seq_one_letter_code
_entity_poly.pdbx_strand_id
1 'polypeptide(L)'
;MERVMTKVSITSLLDAGSHFGHQTRRWNPKMKPYIFGSRGDIYIIDLKQTLVGLDQAYTFVSELAKKGGTVLFVGTKKQAQEAVADAANKCGMPYVNARWLGGMLTNFVTIRSRVNRME
;
A
#
# COMPACT_ATOMS: atom_id res chain seq x y z
N MET A 1 -16.78 12.95 -16.01
CA MET A 1 -15.63 12.05 -16.08
C MET A 1 -15.95 10.77 -15.34
N GLU A 2 -15.96 9.68 -16.03
CA GLU A 2 -16.28 8.39 -15.41
C GLU A 2 -15.22 7.99 -14.38
N ARG A 3 -15.69 7.51 -13.24
CA ARG A 3 -14.81 6.93 -12.26
C ARG A 3 -14.21 5.65 -12.80
N VAL A 4 -12.90 5.60 -12.86
CA VAL A 4 -12.20 4.43 -13.38
C VAL A 4 -12.25 3.27 -12.38
N MET A 5 -12.29 3.59 -11.08
CA MET A 5 -12.31 2.57 -10.03
C MET A 5 -13.67 2.43 -9.40
N THR A 6 -14.48 1.52 -9.94
CA THR A 6 -15.86 1.30 -9.48
C THR A 6 -16.04 0.02 -8.69
N LYS A 7 -15.01 -0.84 -8.65
CA LYS A 7 -15.11 -2.19 -8.06
C LYS A 7 -14.92 -2.24 -6.55
N VAL A 8 -14.36 -1.19 -5.95
CA VAL A 8 -14.12 -1.15 -4.51
C VAL A 8 -15.20 -0.30 -3.85
N SER A 9 -15.87 -0.86 -2.89
CA SER A 9 -16.91 -0.19 -2.12
C SER A 9 -16.54 -0.12 -0.64
N ILE A 10 -17.28 0.70 0.12
CA ILE A 10 -17.11 0.75 1.58
C ILE A 10 -17.35 -0.63 2.19
N THR A 11 -18.33 -1.37 1.69
CA THR A 11 -18.63 -2.72 2.17
C THR A 11 -17.44 -3.65 1.97
N SER A 12 -16.81 -3.61 0.78
CA SER A 12 -15.62 -4.41 0.50
C SER A 12 -14.47 -4.08 1.46
N LEU A 13 -14.26 -2.81 1.75
CA LEU A 13 -13.22 -2.37 2.66
C LEU A 13 -13.49 -2.81 4.10
N LEU A 14 -14.75 -2.74 4.53
CA LEU A 14 -15.16 -3.21 5.85
C LEU A 14 -14.94 -4.73 5.98
N ASP A 15 -15.34 -5.50 4.98
CA ASP A 15 -15.18 -6.95 4.96
C ASP A 15 -13.70 -7.36 5.02
N ALA A 16 -12.83 -6.58 4.40
CA ALA A 16 -11.38 -6.81 4.44
C ALA A 16 -10.73 -6.33 5.73
N GLY A 17 -11.47 -5.69 6.63
CA GLY A 17 -10.91 -5.16 7.88
C GLY A 17 -10.10 -3.88 7.70
N SER A 18 -10.25 -3.18 6.58
CA SER A 18 -9.46 -1.98 6.27
C SER A 18 -9.78 -0.79 7.18
N HIS A 19 -10.85 -0.87 7.96
CA HIS A 19 -11.23 0.19 8.90
C HIS A 19 -10.50 0.09 10.25
N PHE A 20 -9.83 -1.01 10.53
CA PHE A 20 -9.10 -1.19 11.78
C PHE A 20 -7.76 -0.45 11.75
N GLY A 21 -7.59 0.50 12.65
CA GLY A 21 -6.32 1.20 12.86
C GLY A 21 -5.54 0.60 14.03
N HIS A 22 -4.60 1.38 14.52
CA HIS A 22 -3.80 0.99 15.69
C HIS A 22 -4.62 1.12 16.99
N GLN A 23 -4.13 0.47 18.03
CA GLN A 23 -4.63 0.70 19.37
C GLN A 23 -4.47 2.19 19.72
N THR A 24 -5.42 2.75 20.49
CA THR A 24 -5.45 4.18 20.79
C THR A 24 -4.14 4.69 21.39
N ARG A 25 -3.50 3.91 22.23
CA ARG A 25 -2.23 4.27 22.87
C ARG A 25 -1.01 4.29 21.93
N ARG A 26 -1.13 3.68 20.74
CA ARG A 26 -0.04 3.54 19.76
C ARG A 26 -0.24 4.36 18.51
N TRP A 27 -1.20 5.24 18.52
CA TRP A 27 -1.52 5.99 17.32
C TRP A 27 -0.47 7.06 16.98
N ASN A 28 -0.42 7.40 15.70
CA ASN A 28 0.35 8.56 15.25
C ASN A 28 -0.63 9.74 15.14
N PRO A 29 -0.43 10.84 15.90
CA PRO A 29 -1.33 11.99 15.86
C PRO A 29 -1.55 12.59 14.48
N LYS A 30 -0.62 12.40 13.56
CA LYS A 30 -0.76 12.84 12.17
C LYS A 30 -1.90 12.15 11.44
N MET A 31 -2.37 11.02 11.96
CA MET A 31 -3.51 10.30 11.40
C MET A 31 -4.86 10.88 11.82
N LYS A 32 -4.89 11.84 12.72
CA LYS A 32 -6.13 12.42 13.22
C LYS A 32 -7.15 12.80 12.14
N PRO A 33 -6.74 13.44 11.02
CA PRO A 33 -7.71 13.80 9.97
C PRO A 33 -8.37 12.60 9.28
N TYR A 34 -7.79 11.41 9.41
CA TYR A 34 -8.22 10.19 8.72
C TYR A 34 -8.95 9.22 9.63
N ILE A 35 -9.11 9.56 10.90
CA ILE A 35 -9.74 8.70 11.88
C ILE A 35 -11.20 9.12 12.05
N PHE A 36 -12.11 8.14 11.89
CA PHE A 36 -13.54 8.36 12.10
C PHE A 36 -13.89 8.43 13.58
N GLY A 37 -13.30 7.57 14.39
CA GLY A 37 -13.55 7.49 15.82
C GLY A 37 -12.79 6.32 16.43
N SER A 38 -13.21 5.91 17.62
CA SER A 38 -12.63 4.74 18.27
C SER A 38 -13.74 3.80 18.76
N ARG A 39 -13.43 2.51 18.72
CA ARG A 39 -14.28 1.49 19.33
C ARG A 39 -13.41 0.63 20.23
N GLY A 40 -13.76 0.60 21.51
CA GLY A 40 -12.88 0.02 22.51
C GLY A 40 -11.55 0.76 22.49
N ASP A 41 -10.47 0.01 22.40
CA ASP A 41 -9.12 0.58 22.40
C ASP A 41 -8.52 0.69 20.99
N ILE A 42 -9.34 0.65 19.96
CA ILE A 42 -8.87 0.66 18.56
C ILE A 42 -9.50 1.83 17.83
N TYR A 43 -8.65 2.59 17.09
CA TYR A 43 -9.13 3.62 16.19
C TYR A 43 -9.75 3.03 14.94
N ILE A 44 -10.81 3.66 14.47
CA ILE A 44 -11.48 3.28 13.21
C ILE A 44 -11.15 4.32 12.15
N ILE A 45 -10.64 3.84 11.03
CA ILE A 45 -10.25 4.69 9.90
C ILE A 45 -11.49 5.09 9.10
N ASP A 46 -11.55 6.35 8.68
CA ASP A 46 -12.63 6.87 7.86
C ASP A 46 -12.52 6.34 6.43
N LEU A 47 -13.34 5.36 6.11
CA LEU A 47 -13.29 4.69 4.81
C LEU A 47 -13.77 5.56 3.64
N LYS A 48 -14.53 6.62 3.90
CA LYS A 48 -14.91 7.57 2.84
C LYS A 48 -13.67 8.24 2.27
N GLN A 49 -12.75 8.63 3.13
CA GLN A 49 -11.48 9.21 2.70
C GLN A 49 -10.59 8.17 2.03
N THR A 50 -10.64 6.93 2.50
CA THR A 50 -9.91 5.81 1.88
C THR A 50 -10.36 5.60 0.44
N LEU A 51 -11.67 5.65 0.17
CA LEU A 51 -12.19 5.52 -1.19
C LEU A 51 -11.70 6.63 -2.11
N VAL A 52 -11.71 7.87 -1.63
CA VAL A 52 -11.20 9.01 -2.40
C VAL A 52 -9.71 8.82 -2.71
N GLY A 53 -8.94 8.41 -1.71
CA GLY A 53 -7.51 8.14 -1.89
C GLY A 53 -7.24 7.01 -2.87
N LEU A 54 -8.04 5.94 -2.83
CA LEU A 54 -7.93 4.82 -3.77
C LEU A 54 -8.23 5.26 -5.20
N ASP A 55 -9.26 6.07 -5.42
CA ASP A 55 -9.56 6.60 -6.74
C ASP A 55 -8.40 7.42 -7.29
N GLN A 56 -7.82 8.27 -6.47
CA GLN A 56 -6.68 9.09 -6.85
C GLN A 56 -5.45 8.23 -7.17
N ALA A 57 -5.17 7.24 -6.33
CA ALA A 57 -4.05 6.32 -6.54
C ALA A 57 -4.25 5.48 -7.80
N TYR A 58 -5.45 5.00 -8.03
CA TYR A 58 -5.78 4.22 -9.23
C TYR A 58 -5.55 5.05 -10.50
N THR A 59 -6.04 6.28 -10.52
CA THR A 59 -5.86 7.17 -11.66
C THR A 59 -4.39 7.43 -11.93
N PHE A 60 -3.62 7.74 -10.88
CA PHE A 60 -2.19 7.99 -10.99
C PHE A 60 -1.45 6.78 -11.57
N VAL A 61 -1.70 5.60 -11.02
CA VAL A 61 -1.01 4.38 -11.46
C VAL A 61 -1.43 4.00 -12.88
N SER A 62 -2.72 4.16 -13.23
CA SER A 62 -3.21 3.88 -14.58
C SER A 62 -2.52 4.75 -15.61
N GLU A 63 -2.40 6.04 -15.35
CA GLU A 63 -1.72 6.96 -16.26
C GLU A 63 -0.23 6.65 -16.36
N LEU A 64 0.42 6.31 -15.25
CA LEU A 64 1.81 5.92 -15.24
C LEU A 64 2.04 4.66 -16.10
N ALA A 65 1.17 3.67 -15.95
CA ALA A 65 1.25 2.43 -16.73
C ALA A 65 1.06 2.68 -18.23
N LYS A 66 0.12 3.56 -18.59
CA LYS A 66 -0.09 3.95 -20.00
C LYS A 66 1.15 4.57 -20.63
N LYS A 67 1.95 5.26 -19.84
CA LYS A 67 3.19 5.90 -20.28
C LYS A 67 4.39 4.95 -20.29
N GLY A 68 4.19 3.68 -19.94
CA GLY A 68 5.25 2.70 -19.86
C GLY A 68 6.07 2.76 -18.57
N GLY A 69 5.55 3.41 -17.54
CA GLY A 69 6.21 3.49 -16.25
C GLY A 69 6.21 2.16 -15.50
N THR A 70 7.10 2.05 -14.54
CA THR A 70 7.24 0.86 -13.70
C THR A 70 6.81 1.16 -12.28
N VAL A 71 6.03 0.26 -11.70
CA VAL A 71 5.59 0.34 -10.30
C VAL A 71 6.30 -0.73 -9.50
N LEU A 72 6.98 -0.32 -8.45
CA LEU A 72 7.58 -1.25 -7.49
C LEU A 72 6.57 -1.51 -6.36
N PHE A 73 6.09 -2.74 -6.28
CA PHE A 73 5.18 -3.14 -5.21
C PHE A 73 5.98 -3.47 -3.96
N VAL A 74 5.61 -2.89 -2.83
CA VAL A 74 6.29 -3.14 -1.56
C VAL A 74 5.29 -3.57 -0.50
N GLY A 75 5.50 -4.73 0.09
CA GLY A 75 4.66 -5.21 1.18
C GLY A 75 5.42 -6.22 1.99
N THR A 76 6.08 -5.76 3.04
CA THR A 76 6.95 -6.59 3.88
C THR A 76 6.23 -7.18 5.08
N LYS A 77 5.06 -6.64 5.42
CA LYS A 77 4.24 -7.19 6.50
C LYS A 77 3.77 -8.60 6.14
N LYS A 78 3.83 -9.51 7.08
CA LYS A 78 3.50 -10.92 6.85
C LYS A 78 2.15 -11.10 6.14
N GLN A 79 1.14 -10.33 6.54
CA GLN A 79 -0.20 -10.41 5.97
C GLN A 79 -0.27 -9.90 4.52
N ALA A 80 0.68 -9.08 4.09
CA ALA A 80 0.71 -8.49 2.75
C ALA A 80 1.61 -9.23 1.77
N GLN A 81 2.52 -10.07 2.25
CA GLN A 81 3.57 -10.66 1.42
C GLN A 81 3.02 -11.40 0.19
N GLU A 82 2.06 -12.27 0.40
CA GLU A 82 1.49 -13.08 -0.68
C GLU A 82 0.68 -12.21 -1.66
N ALA A 83 -0.15 -11.31 -1.13
CA ALA A 83 -0.97 -10.42 -1.94
C ALA A 83 -0.13 -9.52 -2.84
N VAL A 84 0.97 -8.99 -2.31
CA VAL A 84 1.90 -8.14 -3.07
C VAL A 84 2.55 -8.91 -4.20
N ALA A 85 3.05 -10.12 -3.93
CA ALA A 85 3.66 -10.96 -4.96
C ALA A 85 2.66 -11.31 -6.06
N ASP A 86 1.46 -11.72 -5.69
CA ASP A 86 0.42 -12.09 -6.66
C ASP A 86 0.01 -10.91 -7.54
N ALA A 87 -0.21 -9.75 -6.94
CA ALA A 87 -0.61 -8.55 -7.68
C ALA A 87 0.48 -8.10 -8.64
N ALA A 88 1.73 -8.07 -8.19
CA ALA A 88 2.86 -7.66 -9.01
C ALA A 88 3.07 -8.63 -10.19
N ASN A 89 2.97 -9.93 -9.95
CA ASN A 89 3.14 -10.94 -10.99
C ASN A 89 2.03 -10.86 -12.05
N LYS A 90 0.80 -10.54 -11.65
CA LYS A 90 -0.31 -10.39 -12.60
C LYS A 90 -0.07 -9.30 -13.63
N CYS A 91 0.64 -8.25 -13.28
CA CYS A 91 0.91 -7.13 -14.17
C CYS A 91 2.36 -7.06 -14.64
N GLY A 92 3.18 -8.04 -14.29
CA GLY A 92 4.58 -8.09 -14.70
C GLY A 92 5.46 -7.01 -14.08
N MET A 93 5.10 -6.54 -12.89
CA MET A 93 5.85 -5.50 -12.19
C MET A 93 6.74 -6.09 -11.10
N PRO A 94 7.84 -5.41 -10.73
CA PRO A 94 8.70 -5.87 -9.65
C PRO A 94 8.05 -5.70 -8.28
N TYR A 95 8.50 -6.50 -7.32
CA TYR A 95 8.00 -6.38 -5.94
C TYR A 95 9.08 -6.70 -4.91
N VAL A 96 8.88 -6.15 -3.72
CA VAL A 96 9.67 -6.48 -2.53
C VAL A 96 8.67 -6.88 -1.45
N ASN A 97 8.69 -8.15 -1.08
CA ASN A 97 7.80 -8.68 -0.03
C ASN A 97 8.54 -9.38 1.10
N ALA A 98 9.87 -9.28 1.12
CA ALA A 98 10.70 -9.72 2.23
C ALA A 98 11.18 -8.47 2.99
N ARG A 99 12.28 -8.56 3.69
CA ARG A 99 12.80 -7.42 4.44
C ARG A 99 13.25 -6.30 3.50
N TRP A 100 12.82 -5.07 3.77
CA TRP A 100 13.33 -3.89 3.09
C TRP A 100 14.68 -3.53 3.68
N LEU A 101 15.72 -3.56 2.85
CA LEU A 101 17.06 -3.15 3.29
C LEU A 101 17.18 -1.64 3.24
N GLY A 102 17.69 -1.05 4.31
CA GLY A 102 17.94 0.38 4.34
C GLY A 102 18.86 0.80 3.19
N GLY A 103 18.44 1.82 2.44
CA GLY A 103 19.23 2.33 1.33
C GLY A 103 18.95 1.69 -0.02
N MET A 104 17.94 0.82 -0.15
CA MET A 104 17.60 0.20 -1.44
C MET A 104 17.31 1.23 -2.54
N LEU A 105 16.81 2.39 -2.19
CA LEU A 105 16.58 3.50 -3.12
C LEU A 105 17.65 4.57 -3.02
N THR A 106 18.05 4.91 -1.80
CA THR A 106 18.94 6.04 -1.54
C THR A 106 20.41 5.67 -1.64
N ASN A 107 20.76 4.39 -1.49
CA ASN A 107 22.13 3.88 -1.60
C ASN A 107 22.16 2.64 -2.48
N PHE A 108 21.50 2.72 -3.62
CA PHE A 108 21.27 1.61 -4.54
C PHE A 108 22.58 0.97 -5.02
N VAL A 109 23.59 1.77 -5.32
CA VAL A 109 24.87 1.26 -5.84
C VAL A 109 25.50 0.27 -4.86
N THR A 110 25.55 0.62 -3.57
CA THR A 110 26.11 -0.25 -2.54
C THR A 110 25.29 -1.53 -2.36
N ILE A 111 23.95 -1.39 -2.33
CA ILE A 111 23.06 -2.54 -2.17
C ILE A 111 23.20 -3.50 -3.36
N ARG A 112 23.21 -2.98 -4.58
CA ARG A 112 23.42 -3.79 -5.79
C ARG A 112 24.75 -4.54 -5.77
N SER A 113 25.82 -3.87 -5.33
CA SER A 113 27.14 -4.49 -5.22
C SER A 113 27.10 -5.68 -4.27
N ARG A 114 26.41 -5.55 -3.13
CA ARG A 114 26.27 -6.65 -2.17
C ARG A 114 25.44 -7.81 -2.73
N VAL A 115 24.39 -7.52 -3.46
CA VAL A 115 23.58 -8.56 -4.11
C VAL A 115 24.41 -9.32 -5.12
N ASN A 116 25.20 -8.62 -5.92
CA ASN A 116 26.09 -9.26 -6.91
C ASN A 116 27.13 -10.19 -6.26
N ARG A 117 27.56 -9.91 -5.04
CA ARG A 117 28.48 -10.80 -4.30
C ARG A 117 27.83 -12.09 -3.82
N MET A 118 26.50 -12.11 -3.73
CA MET A 118 25.75 -13.29 -3.31
C MET A 118 25.57 -14.31 -4.44
N GLU A 119 25.80 -13.93 -5.67
CA GLU A 119 25.76 -14.80 -6.84
C GLU A 119 27.16 -15.46 -7.01
#